data_d36abd36f95a413cbbe603656b917393
#
_entry.id   d36abd36f95a413cbbe603656b917393
#
_cell.length_a   1.000
_cell.length_b   1.000
_cell.length_c   1.000
_cell.angle_alpha   90.00
_cell.angle_beta   90.00
_cell.angle_gamma   90.00
#
_symmetry.space_group_name_H-M   'P 1'
#
loop_
_entity.id
_entity.type
_entity.pdbx_description
1 polymer ?
#
loop_
_entity_poly.entity_id
_entity_poly.type
_entity_poly.pdbx_seq_one_letter_code
_entity_poly.pdbx_strand_id
1 'polypeptide(L)'
;GAKGWSLNFEARDASGFLPLANADVSGGAAQLAFNGTGGLAGSVKITAAKLADKATPLRFNPITGTGELDLADGVWRGRFAAATPTGISLGTATIFHTMATSQGSSHVEAPLLFAEGKLQPENLSPLLAALRQSAGRADFKGDFTWGPGGLAGHTGTLAVRDFSFLTPLGKARGVETDLVLTSLLPPATAPGQTVKIARIDWTLPLTALELRFGFSTTALAVDALQVGIADGRVALAPFRLNPSAPGAISSTATITGFSLEPLIAASNLSGKASLLGKLSGTIPFIAGSDGFRITKGKLTSDGPGRLSLGRS
;
A
#
# COMPACT_ATOMS: atom_id res chain seq x y z
N GLY A 1 30.70 48.75 13.59
CA GLY A 1 30.11 47.73 12.73
C GLY A 1 30.07 46.42 13.49
N ALA A 2 28.96 45.72 13.50
CA ALA A 2 28.85 44.37 14.09
C ALA A 2 29.85 43.45 13.38
N LYS A 3 30.80 42.87 14.14
CA LYS A 3 31.74 41.89 13.60
C LYS A 3 30.94 40.62 13.31
N GLY A 4 30.87 40.21 12.03
CA GLY A 4 30.34 38.93 11.62
C GLY A 4 31.20 37.78 12.14
N TRP A 5 30.59 36.64 12.40
CA TRP A 5 31.28 35.39 12.72
C TRP A 5 30.84 34.30 11.72
N SER A 6 31.71 33.35 11.49
CA SER A 6 31.41 32.14 10.71
C SER A 6 31.97 30.91 11.43
N LEU A 7 31.26 29.79 11.28
CA LEU A 7 31.60 28.54 11.93
C LEU A 7 31.32 27.39 10.98
N ASN A 8 32.32 26.57 10.73
CA ASN A 8 32.19 25.38 9.89
C ASN A 8 32.51 24.13 10.69
N PHE A 9 31.67 23.14 10.56
CA PHE A 9 31.86 21.81 11.16
C PHE A 9 31.76 20.73 10.10
N GLU A 10 32.47 19.66 10.32
CA GLU A 10 32.26 18.40 9.63
C GLU A 10 31.89 17.35 10.67
N ALA A 11 30.74 16.69 10.47
CA ALA A 11 30.34 15.55 11.25
C ALA A 11 30.56 14.27 10.44
N ARG A 12 31.12 13.24 11.10
CA ARG A 12 31.31 11.90 10.52
C ARG A 12 30.75 10.89 11.49
N ASP A 13 30.09 9.84 10.94
CA ASP A 13 29.46 8.78 11.71
C ASP A 13 28.47 9.28 12.77
N ALA A 14 27.81 10.41 12.47
CA ALA A 14 26.79 10.95 13.34
C ALA A 14 25.62 9.97 13.47
N SER A 15 25.15 9.83 14.69
CA SER A 15 24.01 8.97 15.00
C SER A 15 23.07 9.65 15.99
N GLY A 16 21.80 9.27 15.97
CA GLY A 16 20.80 9.83 16.85
C GLY A 16 19.44 9.17 16.65
N PHE A 17 18.51 9.55 17.49
CA PHE A 17 17.11 9.11 17.40
C PHE A 17 16.24 10.26 16.88
N LEU A 18 15.37 9.96 15.92
CA LEU A 18 14.41 10.91 15.35
C LEU A 18 13.02 10.62 15.92
N PRO A 19 12.56 11.35 16.97
CA PRO A 19 11.32 11.03 17.67
C PRO A 19 10.08 11.10 16.78
N LEU A 20 10.01 12.08 15.87
CA LEU A 20 8.87 12.26 14.95
C LEU A 20 8.65 11.03 14.05
N ALA A 21 9.72 10.37 13.65
CA ALA A 21 9.66 9.18 12.81
C ALA A 21 9.68 7.87 13.63
N ASN A 22 10.01 7.93 14.92
CA ASN A 22 10.35 6.77 15.76
C ASN A 22 11.40 5.89 15.06
N ALA A 23 12.52 6.49 14.69
CA ALA A 23 13.56 5.84 13.90
C ALA A 23 14.97 6.27 14.34
N ASP A 24 15.95 5.36 14.25
CA ASP A 24 17.34 5.65 14.44
C ASP A 24 17.95 6.21 13.13
N VAL A 25 18.76 7.24 13.26
CA VAL A 25 19.64 7.74 12.20
C VAL A 25 21.07 7.32 12.54
N SER A 26 21.81 6.79 11.59
CA SER A 26 23.20 6.36 11.77
C SER A 26 24.03 6.55 10.50
N GLY A 27 25.36 6.53 10.64
CA GLY A 27 26.31 6.69 9.55
C GLY A 27 26.22 8.07 8.89
N GLY A 28 25.70 9.06 9.62
CA GLY A 28 25.52 10.42 9.10
C GLY A 28 26.86 11.10 8.84
N ALA A 29 27.06 11.56 7.60
CA ALA A 29 28.15 12.47 7.26
C ALA A 29 27.51 13.80 6.83
N ALA A 30 27.89 14.87 7.51
CA ALA A 30 27.31 16.18 7.27
C ALA A 30 28.37 17.28 7.32
N GLN A 31 28.20 18.30 6.49
CA GLN A 31 28.92 19.56 6.56
C GLN A 31 27.94 20.63 7.03
N LEU A 32 28.36 21.39 8.06
CA LEU A 32 27.52 22.42 8.67
C LEU A 32 28.30 23.74 8.57
N ALA A 33 27.68 24.77 8.02
CA ALA A 33 28.24 26.11 7.94
C ALA A 33 27.22 27.09 8.53
N PHE A 34 27.65 27.87 9.51
CA PHE A 34 26.84 28.90 10.15
C PHE A 34 27.55 30.26 10.11
N ASN A 35 26.78 31.32 10.01
CA ASN A 35 27.26 32.68 10.11
C ASN A 35 26.24 33.58 10.81
N GLY A 36 26.72 34.72 11.31
CA GLY A 36 25.86 35.70 11.99
C GLY A 36 26.38 37.10 11.80
N THR A 37 25.64 37.95 11.06
CA THR A 37 25.87 39.36 10.85
C THR A 37 24.61 40.22 11.03
N GLY A 38 23.68 39.77 11.85
CA GLY A 38 22.35 40.39 12.05
C GLY A 38 21.24 39.38 12.24
N GLY A 39 21.53 38.10 12.04
CA GLY A 39 20.68 36.94 12.26
C GLY A 39 21.49 35.66 12.11
N LEU A 40 20.99 34.54 12.58
CA LEU A 40 21.60 33.25 12.40
C LEU A 40 21.22 32.73 11.00
N ALA A 41 22.21 32.52 10.14
CA ALA A 41 22.05 31.82 8.88
C ALA A 41 22.99 30.62 8.84
N GLY A 42 22.63 29.59 8.08
CA GLY A 42 23.48 28.41 7.98
C GLY A 42 23.00 27.42 6.93
N SER A 43 23.82 26.43 6.67
CA SER A 43 23.50 25.30 5.82
C SER A 43 23.99 23.99 6.44
N VAL A 44 23.24 22.91 6.18
CA VAL A 44 23.60 21.55 6.54
C VAL A 44 23.50 20.70 5.30
N LYS A 45 24.62 20.15 4.85
CA LYS A 45 24.65 19.19 3.74
C LYS A 45 24.89 17.80 4.28
N ILE A 46 23.91 16.91 4.09
CA ILE A 46 23.97 15.51 4.50
C ILE A 46 24.34 14.70 3.27
N THR A 47 25.51 14.07 3.30
CA THR A 47 26.05 13.28 2.17
C THR A 47 25.76 11.80 2.32
N ALA A 48 25.51 11.33 3.55
CA ALA A 48 25.04 9.97 3.84
C ALA A 48 24.30 9.98 5.20
N ALA A 49 23.20 9.29 5.25
CA ALA A 49 22.52 8.95 6.49
C ALA A 49 21.70 7.67 6.26
N LYS A 50 21.66 6.80 7.25
CA LYS A 50 20.79 5.60 7.26
C LYS A 50 19.69 5.82 8.28
N LEU A 51 18.45 5.66 7.87
CA LEU A 51 17.27 5.70 8.73
C LEU A 51 16.74 4.28 8.93
N ALA A 52 16.58 3.85 10.18
CA ALA A 52 16.08 2.53 10.55
C ALA A 52 14.90 2.65 11.52
N ASP A 53 13.78 2.00 11.19
CA ASP A 53 12.56 2.01 11.99
C ASP A 53 12.75 1.30 13.33
N LYS A 54 12.10 1.81 14.39
CA LYS A 54 12.10 1.24 15.75
C LYS A 54 10.73 0.67 16.15
N ALA A 55 9.74 0.72 15.28
CA ALA A 55 8.42 0.19 15.58
C ALA A 55 8.41 -1.34 15.64
N THR A 56 7.45 -1.88 16.37
CA THR A 56 7.20 -3.33 16.44
C THR A 56 5.72 -3.56 16.12
N PRO A 57 5.37 -4.21 14.99
CA PRO A 57 6.27 -4.66 13.92
C PRO A 57 6.92 -3.51 13.16
N LEU A 58 8.03 -3.80 12.44
CA LEU A 58 8.70 -2.81 11.58
C LEU A 58 7.75 -2.30 10.49
N ARG A 59 7.68 -0.97 10.35
CA ARG A 59 6.85 -0.31 9.34
C ARG A 59 7.55 -0.20 7.99
N PHE A 60 8.89 0.01 8.00
CA PHE A 60 9.70 0.11 6.79
C PHE A 60 11.09 -0.48 7.00
N ASN A 61 11.71 -0.93 5.92
CA ASN A 61 13.10 -1.37 5.91
C ASN A 61 14.06 -0.17 5.94
N PRO A 62 15.31 -0.35 6.37
CA PRO A 62 16.26 0.74 6.39
C PRO A 62 16.38 1.44 5.03
N ILE A 63 16.39 2.76 5.06
CA ILE A 63 16.61 3.62 3.89
C ILE A 63 17.87 4.46 4.07
N THR A 64 18.48 4.86 2.99
CA THR A 64 19.58 5.83 2.96
C THR A 64 19.06 7.18 2.47
N GLY A 65 19.63 8.25 2.99
CA GLY A 65 19.24 9.61 2.63
C GLY A 65 20.44 10.52 2.39
N THR A 66 20.28 11.42 1.43
CA THR A 66 21.17 12.57 1.19
C THR A 66 20.32 13.82 1.09
N GLY A 67 20.87 14.99 1.40
CA GLY A 67 20.07 16.20 1.31
C GLY A 67 20.78 17.44 1.82
N GLU A 68 20.08 18.55 1.71
CA GLU A 68 20.55 19.86 2.14
C GLU A 68 19.43 20.58 2.91
N LEU A 69 19.82 21.30 3.94
CA LEU A 69 18.98 22.18 4.74
C LEU A 69 19.64 23.57 4.82
N ASP A 70 18.89 24.61 4.56
CA ASP A 70 19.30 26.00 4.71
C ASP A 70 18.50 26.67 5.81
N LEU A 71 19.20 27.41 6.66
CA LEU A 71 18.63 28.24 7.70
C LEU A 71 18.74 29.71 7.30
N ALA A 72 17.63 30.37 7.19
CA ALA A 72 17.54 31.83 7.02
C ALA A 72 16.32 32.35 7.78
N ASP A 73 16.47 33.49 8.44
CA ASP A 73 15.40 34.19 9.19
C ASP A 73 14.66 33.27 10.19
N GLY A 74 15.39 32.38 10.84
CA GLY A 74 14.84 31.42 11.80
C GLY A 74 14.01 30.29 11.18
N VAL A 75 14.13 30.09 9.86
CA VAL A 75 13.38 29.05 9.12
C VAL A 75 14.36 28.11 8.42
N TRP A 76 14.23 26.82 8.73
CA TRP A 76 14.89 25.75 8.00
C TRP A 76 14.07 25.36 6.77
N ARG A 77 14.73 25.26 5.64
CA ARG A 77 14.19 24.72 4.38
C ARG A 77 15.14 23.69 3.82
N GLY A 78 14.65 22.57 3.36
CA GLY A 78 15.53 21.56 2.79
C GLY A 78 14.86 20.57 1.89
N ARG A 79 15.70 19.82 1.20
CA ARG A 79 15.29 18.73 0.33
C ARG A 79 16.16 17.52 0.56
N PHE A 80 15.54 16.35 0.63
CA PHE A 80 16.20 15.07 0.81
C PHE A 80 15.81 14.13 -0.32
N ALA A 81 16.78 13.31 -0.73
CA ALA A 81 16.56 12.15 -1.59
C ALA A 81 16.71 10.88 -0.75
N ALA A 82 15.81 9.94 -0.94
CA ALA A 82 15.80 8.64 -0.27
C ALA A 82 16.07 7.52 -1.27
N ALA A 83 16.83 6.52 -0.83
CA ALA A 83 17.13 5.31 -1.60
C ALA A 83 17.14 4.08 -0.68
N THR A 84 17.03 2.89 -1.27
CA THR A 84 17.33 1.64 -0.56
C THR A 84 18.81 1.58 -0.21
N PRO A 85 19.26 0.71 0.74
CA PRO A 85 20.68 0.48 1.01
C PRO A 85 21.48 0.03 -0.23
N THR A 86 20.81 -0.52 -1.22
CA THR A 86 21.42 -0.92 -2.52
C THR A 86 21.41 0.18 -3.57
N GLY A 87 20.95 1.40 -3.22
CA GLY A 87 21.00 2.58 -4.10
C GLY A 87 19.81 2.75 -5.04
N ILE A 88 18.74 1.96 -4.91
CA ILE A 88 17.52 2.19 -5.70
C ILE A 88 16.79 3.41 -5.15
N SER A 89 16.54 4.41 -6.00
CA SER A 89 15.80 5.63 -5.61
C SER A 89 14.39 5.30 -5.16
N LEU A 90 13.98 5.88 -4.02
CA LEU A 90 12.64 5.75 -3.45
C LEU A 90 11.82 7.03 -3.61
N GLY A 91 12.46 8.18 -3.71
CA GLY A 91 11.77 9.45 -3.83
C GLY A 91 12.47 10.60 -3.14
N THR A 92 11.74 11.68 -2.91
CA THR A 92 12.25 12.91 -2.29
C THR A 92 11.31 13.41 -1.20
N ALA A 93 11.87 14.16 -0.24
CA ALA A 93 11.12 14.87 0.77
C ALA A 93 11.58 16.34 0.79
N THR A 94 10.64 17.27 0.88
CA THR A 94 10.93 18.67 1.19
C THR A 94 10.55 18.92 2.65
N ILE A 95 11.32 19.77 3.33
CA ILE A 95 11.12 20.09 4.75
C ILE A 95 11.07 21.60 4.90
N PHE A 96 10.15 22.04 5.73
CA PHE A 96 10.03 23.41 6.21
C PHE A 96 9.84 23.38 7.73
N HIS A 97 10.66 24.17 8.49
CA HIS A 97 10.55 24.23 9.95
C HIS A 97 10.89 25.62 10.47
N THR A 98 9.96 26.22 11.21
CA THR A 98 10.13 27.50 11.86
C THR A 98 10.60 27.32 13.30
N MET A 99 11.78 27.80 13.64
CA MET A 99 12.40 27.63 14.96
C MET A 99 11.60 28.31 16.07
N ALA A 100 11.11 29.53 15.83
CA ALA A 100 10.40 30.33 16.83
C ALA A 100 9.10 29.66 17.35
N THR A 101 8.40 28.93 16.50
CA THR A 101 7.13 28.25 16.83
C THR A 101 7.29 26.75 16.99
N SER A 102 8.46 26.16 16.66
CA SER A 102 8.70 24.73 16.55
C SER A 102 7.71 24.04 15.63
N GLN A 103 7.13 24.74 14.68
CA GLN A 103 6.19 24.21 13.69
C GLN A 103 6.91 23.90 12.39
N GLY A 104 6.48 22.85 11.72
CA GLY A 104 7.03 22.49 10.43
C GLY A 104 6.13 21.61 9.61
N SER A 105 6.55 21.38 8.39
CA SER A 105 5.90 20.48 7.43
C SER A 105 6.91 19.74 6.58
N SER A 106 6.51 18.61 6.06
CA SER A 106 7.26 17.87 5.05
C SER A 106 6.29 17.35 4.00
N HIS A 107 6.70 17.47 2.75
CA HIS A 107 6.03 16.85 1.62
C HIS A 107 6.94 15.78 1.03
N VAL A 108 6.41 14.57 0.87
CA VAL A 108 7.13 13.39 0.35
C VAL A 108 6.53 13.00 -0.99
N GLU A 109 7.38 12.75 -1.98
CA GLU A 109 7.01 12.19 -3.28
C GLU A 109 7.85 10.94 -3.55
N ALA A 110 7.18 9.81 -3.80
CA ALA A 110 7.80 8.52 -4.08
C ALA A 110 7.21 7.88 -5.34
N PRO A 111 7.75 8.19 -6.54
CA PRO A 111 7.38 7.52 -7.78
C PRO A 111 8.12 6.19 -7.89
N LEU A 112 7.45 5.11 -7.47
CA LEU A 112 8.04 3.78 -7.38
C LEU A 112 7.75 2.96 -8.65
N LEU A 113 8.78 2.34 -9.20
CA LEU A 113 8.69 1.39 -10.31
C LEU A 113 9.16 0.01 -9.84
N PHE A 114 8.21 -0.91 -9.77
CA PHE A 114 8.46 -2.30 -9.39
C PHE A 114 8.73 -3.15 -10.63
N ALA A 115 9.76 -3.99 -10.55
CA ALA A 115 10.10 -4.94 -11.61
C ALA A 115 10.93 -6.09 -11.02
N GLU A 116 10.92 -7.23 -11.70
CA GLU A 116 11.73 -8.39 -11.34
C GLU A 116 13.23 -8.04 -11.32
N GLY A 117 13.95 -8.48 -10.29
CA GLY A 117 15.36 -8.16 -10.08
C GLY A 117 15.66 -6.70 -9.75
N LYS A 118 14.63 -5.88 -9.50
CA LYS A 118 14.71 -4.47 -9.10
C LYS A 118 13.97 -4.25 -7.78
N LEU A 119 13.35 -3.08 -7.62
CA LEU A 119 12.55 -2.77 -6.44
C LEU A 119 11.35 -3.73 -6.33
N GLN A 120 11.17 -4.29 -5.14
CA GLN A 120 10.00 -5.07 -4.77
C GLN A 120 9.34 -4.47 -3.52
N PRO A 121 8.02 -4.64 -3.31
CA PRO A 121 7.33 -4.08 -2.15
C PRO A 121 7.93 -4.50 -0.81
N GLU A 122 8.39 -5.74 -0.68
CA GLU A 122 9.07 -6.25 0.50
C GLU A 122 10.41 -5.53 0.79
N ASN A 123 11.04 -4.88 -0.20
CA ASN A 123 12.23 -4.06 0.04
C ASN A 123 11.89 -2.73 0.75
N LEU A 124 10.64 -2.27 0.62
CA LEU A 124 10.17 -1.06 1.29
C LEU A 124 9.72 -1.35 2.71
N SER A 125 8.95 -2.42 2.90
CA SER A 125 8.34 -2.75 4.18
C SER A 125 8.08 -4.24 4.32
N PRO A 126 8.39 -4.85 5.49
CA PRO A 126 7.99 -6.23 5.78
C PRO A 126 6.46 -6.43 5.73
N LEU A 127 5.67 -5.37 5.97
CA LEU A 127 4.21 -5.41 5.89
C LEU A 127 3.69 -5.65 4.47
N LEU A 128 4.52 -5.41 3.45
CA LEU A 128 4.21 -5.62 2.05
C LEU A 128 4.72 -6.97 1.50
N ALA A 129 5.23 -7.85 2.37
CA ALA A 129 5.83 -9.14 1.97
C ALA A 129 4.86 -10.10 1.24
N ALA A 130 3.55 -9.87 1.34
CA ALA A 130 2.55 -10.62 0.58
C ALA A 130 2.49 -10.24 -0.91
N LEU A 131 3.01 -9.06 -1.29
CA LEU A 131 3.02 -8.56 -2.66
C LEU A 131 4.31 -9.01 -3.38
N ARG A 132 4.43 -10.31 -3.63
CA ARG A 132 5.63 -10.90 -4.25
C ARG A 132 5.59 -10.88 -5.77
N GLN A 133 6.76 -10.88 -6.40
CA GLN A 133 6.93 -10.89 -7.86
C GLN A 133 6.15 -9.74 -8.51
N SER A 134 6.27 -8.57 -7.89
CA SER A 134 5.55 -7.37 -8.31
C SER A 134 6.19 -6.71 -9.51
N ALA A 135 5.34 -6.16 -10.39
CA ALA A 135 5.72 -5.27 -11.47
C ALA A 135 4.62 -4.22 -11.66
N GLY A 136 5.01 -3.02 -12.10
CA GLY A 136 4.09 -1.89 -12.29
C GLY A 136 4.54 -0.66 -11.55
N ARG A 137 3.66 0.35 -11.48
CA ARG A 137 3.97 1.65 -10.88
C ARG A 137 3.09 1.92 -9.66
N ALA A 138 3.70 2.58 -8.67
CA ALA A 138 2.99 3.17 -7.55
C ALA A 138 3.56 4.57 -7.27
N ASP A 139 2.71 5.59 -7.33
CA ASP A 139 3.05 6.97 -7.04
C ASP A 139 2.45 7.35 -5.68
N PHE A 140 3.30 7.51 -4.67
CA PHE A 140 2.90 7.92 -3.33
C PHE A 140 3.24 9.39 -3.12
N LYS A 141 2.31 10.12 -2.48
CA LYS A 141 2.53 11.47 -1.97
C LYS A 141 2.08 11.51 -0.51
N GLY A 142 2.87 12.14 0.34
CA GLY A 142 2.58 12.23 1.77
C GLY A 142 2.85 13.63 2.30
N ASP A 143 1.94 14.14 3.10
CA ASP A 143 2.05 15.43 3.78
C ASP A 143 2.08 15.21 5.29
N PHE A 144 3.10 15.77 5.93
CA PHE A 144 3.31 15.70 7.37
C PHE A 144 3.36 17.12 7.93
N THR A 145 2.74 17.32 9.08
CA THR A 145 2.86 18.56 9.84
C THR A 145 3.18 18.25 11.28
N TRP A 146 3.95 19.09 11.93
CA TRP A 146 4.30 18.95 13.34
C TRP A 146 4.35 20.29 14.05
N GLY A 147 4.30 20.23 15.36
CA GLY A 147 4.42 21.37 16.26
C GLY A 147 5.15 20.98 17.55
N PRO A 148 5.12 21.85 18.59
CA PRO A 148 5.76 21.59 19.87
C PRO A 148 5.34 20.28 20.55
N GLY A 149 4.13 19.81 20.27
CA GLY A 149 3.59 18.54 20.79
C GLY A 149 3.93 17.30 19.96
N GLY A 150 4.73 17.43 18.89
CA GLY A 150 5.09 16.34 17.99
C GLY A 150 4.32 16.35 16.67
N LEU A 151 4.10 15.17 16.07
CA LEU A 151 3.38 15.02 14.80
C LEU A 151 1.91 15.41 14.96
N ALA A 152 1.46 16.40 14.19
CA ALA A 152 0.12 16.97 14.26
C ALA A 152 -0.82 16.49 13.14
N GLY A 153 -0.27 16.23 11.96
CA GLY A 153 -1.02 15.74 10.81
C GLY A 153 -0.16 14.91 9.88
N HIS A 154 -0.76 13.90 9.27
CA HIS A 154 -0.09 13.04 8.29
C HIS A 154 -1.14 12.40 7.37
N THR A 155 -1.21 12.88 6.16
CA THR A 155 -2.14 12.42 5.12
C THR A 155 -1.38 12.05 3.86
N GLY A 156 -2.04 11.43 2.90
CA GLY A 156 -1.37 11.12 1.64
C GLY A 156 -2.32 10.59 0.57
N THR A 157 -1.73 10.32 -0.58
CA THR A 157 -2.38 9.66 -1.70
C THR A 157 -1.47 8.56 -2.25
N LEU A 158 -2.08 7.50 -2.78
CA LEU A 158 -1.36 6.42 -3.45
C LEU A 158 -2.08 6.09 -4.75
N ALA A 159 -1.44 6.35 -5.88
CA ALA A 159 -1.91 5.94 -7.20
C ALA A 159 -1.14 4.71 -7.66
N VAL A 160 -1.84 3.63 -8.01
CA VAL A 160 -1.25 2.39 -8.53
C VAL A 160 -1.73 2.17 -9.95
N ARG A 161 -0.80 1.83 -10.87
CA ARG A 161 -1.09 1.66 -12.29
C ARG A 161 -0.39 0.42 -12.84
N ASP A 162 -1.15 -0.35 -13.60
CA ASP A 162 -0.71 -1.59 -14.26
C ASP A 162 0.12 -2.49 -13.34
N PHE A 163 -0.31 -2.57 -12.07
CA PHE A 163 0.44 -3.33 -11.08
C PHE A 163 0.03 -4.79 -11.11
N SER A 164 1.00 -5.66 -10.95
CA SER A 164 0.80 -7.11 -10.88
C SER A 164 1.58 -7.70 -9.72
N PHE A 165 1.06 -8.76 -9.12
CA PHE A 165 1.73 -9.49 -8.05
C PHE A 165 1.21 -10.92 -7.94
N LEU A 166 1.96 -11.79 -7.26
CA LEU A 166 1.56 -13.17 -7.04
C LEU A 166 0.66 -13.28 -5.81
N THR A 167 -0.53 -13.86 -5.98
CA THR A 167 -1.45 -14.23 -4.91
C THR A 167 -1.45 -15.74 -4.67
N PRO A 168 -2.00 -16.25 -3.56
CA PRO A 168 -2.20 -17.70 -3.38
C PRO A 168 -3.07 -18.37 -4.46
N LEU A 169 -3.92 -17.61 -5.13
CA LEU A 169 -4.79 -18.11 -6.21
C LEU A 169 -4.07 -18.12 -7.57
N GLY A 170 -3.07 -17.26 -7.76
CA GLY A 170 -2.36 -17.08 -9.02
C GLY A 170 -1.92 -15.63 -9.20
N LYS A 171 -1.43 -15.27 -10.38
CA LYS A 171 -0.93 -13.92 -10.65
C LYS A 171 -2.09 -12.94 -10.87
N ALA A 172 -2.17 -11.92 -10.03
CA ALA A 172 -3.01 -10.75 -10.24
C ALA A 172 -2.35 -9.80 -11.24
N ARG A 173 -3.13 -9.26 -12.20
CA ARG A 173 -2.67 -8.37 -13.26
C ARG A 173 -3.59 -7.19 -13.47
N GLY A 174 -3.03 -6.06 -13.88
CA GLY A 174 -3.77 -4.83 -14.14
C GLY A 174 -4.46 -4.32 -12.88
N VAL A 175 -3.73 -4.26 -11.78
CA VAL A 175 -4.22 -3.66 -10.54
C VAL A 175 -4.12 -2.16 -10.65
N GLU A 176 -5.23 -1.48 -10.42
CA GLU A 176 -5.35 -0.03 -10.46
C GLU A 176 -6.12 0.48 -9.24
N THR A 177 -5.63 1.57 -8.66
CA THR A 177 -6.31 2.27 -7.58
C THR A 177 -5.79 3.68 -7.42
N ASP A 178 -6.65 4.56 -6.89
CA ASP A 178 -6.31 5.87 -6.37
C ASP A 178 -6.83 5.94 -4.93
N LEU A 179 -5.92 5.81 -3.96
CA LEU A 179 -6.27 5.82 -2.55
C LEU A 179 -6.03 7.20 -1.94
N VAL A 180 -7.00 7.65 -1.15
CA VAL A 180 -6.85 8.80 -0.26
C VAL A 180 -6.61 8.28 1.16
N LEU A 181 -5.43 8.56 1.69
CA LEU A 181 -4.99 8.18 3.02
C LEU A 181 -5.29 9.34 3.98
N THR A 182 -6.26 9.15 4.84
CA THR A 182 -6.65 10.14 5.87
C THR A 182 -5.70 10.13 7.06
N SER A 183 -4.94 9.05 7.20
CA SER A 183 -3.86 8.88 8.16
C SER A 183 -2.79 7.96 7.57
N LEU A 184 -1.52 8.27 7.82
CA LEU A 184 -0.39 7.42 7.46
C LEU A 184 0.10 6.61 8.66
N LEU A 185 -0.09 7.11 9.88
CA LEU A 185 0.44 6.54 11.13
C LEU A 185 -0.59 6.68 12.28
N PRO A 186 -1.39 5.65 12.58
CA PRO A 186 -1.55 4.38 11.85
C PRO A 186 -2.28 4.59 10.52
N PRO A 187 -2.11 3.68 9.55
CA PRO A 187 -2.70 3.86 8.22
C PRO A 187 -4.23 3.75 8.25
N ALA A 188 -4.88 4.72 7.58
CA ALA A 188 -6.32 4.72 7.35
C ALA A 188 -6.66 5.39 6.01
N THR A 189 -7.73 4.93 5.37
CA THR A 189 -8.22 5.51 4.13
C THR A 189 -9.53 6.28 4.33
N ALA A 190 -9.85 7.17 3.41
CA ALA A 190 -11.22 7.66 3.28
C ALA A 190 -12.17 6.49 2.97
N PRO A 191 -13.47 6.58 3.30
CA PRO A 191 -14.47 5.60 2.88
C PRO A 191 -14.61 5.52 1.36
N GLY A 192 -15.05 4.37 0.84
CA GLY A 192 -15.40 4.21 -0.57
C GLY A 192 -14.23 4.19 -1.55
N GLN A 193 -13.03 3.86 -1.06
CA GLN A 193 -11.86 3.64 -1.93
C GLN A 193 -12.12 2.47 -2.88
N THR A 194 -11.59 2.54 -4.09
CA THR A 194 -11.81 1.49 -5.09
C THR A 194 -10.48 0.90 -5.56
N VAL A 195 -10.39 -0.43 -5.57
CA VAL A 195 -9.34 -1.20 -6.22
C VAL A 195 -9.95 -2.00 -7.35
N LYS A 196 -9.34 -1.92 -8.54
CA LYS A 196 -9.70 -2.73 -9.70
C LYS A 196 -8.56 -3.70 -10.02
N ILE A 197 -8.91 -4.93 -10.36
CA ILE A 197 -7.95 -5.95 -10.84
C ILE A 197 -8.52 -6.51 -12.14
N ALA A 198 -7.78 -6.35 -13.22
CA ALA A 198 -8.26 -6.78 -14.54
C ALA A 198 -8.41 -8.31 -14.58
N ARG A 199 -7.45 -9.05 -14.00
CA ARG A 199 -7.44 -10.52 -14.02
C ARG A 199 -6.63 -11.11 -12.88
N ILE A 200 -7.10 -12.25 -12.35
CA ILE A 200 -6.30 -13.17 -11.52
C ILE A 200 -6.26 -14.51 -12.25
N ASP A 201 -5.04 -14.99 -12.51
CA ASP A 201 -4.78 -16.24 -13.24
C ASP A 201 -4.96 -17.44 -12.29
N TRP A 202 -6.19 -17.84 -12.07
CA TRP A 202 -6.59 -19.03 -11.32
C TRP A 202 -7.09 -20.13 -12.28
N THR A 203 -7.39 -21.34 -11.76
CA THR A 203 -7.95 -22.45 -12.54
C THR A 203 -9.18 -22.02 -13.36
N LEU A 204 -10.09 -21.27 -12.76
CA LEU A 204 -11.10 -20.47 -13.44
C LEU A 204 -10.71 -19.01 -13.32
N PRO A 205 -10.24 -18.37 -14.40
CA PRO A 205 -9.75 -17.01 -14.32
C PRO A 205 -10.80 -16.07 -13.72
N LEU A 206 -10.38 -15.27 -12.73
CA LEU A 206 -11.18 -14.18 -12.20
C LEU A 206 -10.91 -12.93 -13.02
N THR A 207 -11.95 -12.23 -13.44
CA THR A 207 -11.83 -11.05 -14.33
C THR A 207 -12.61 -9.86 -13.78
N ALA A 208 -12.18 -8.66 -14.14
CA ALA A 208 -12.88 -7.43 -13.79
C ALA A 208 -13.29 -7.36 -12.31
N LEU A 209 -12.35 -7.73 -11.41
CA LEU A 209 -12.60 -7.60 -9.98
C LEU A 209 -12.62 -6.12 -9.62
N GLU A 210 -13.65 -5.72 -8.89
CA GLU A 210 -13.77 -4.39 -8.32
C GLU A 210 -14.15 -4.50 -6.85
N LEU A 211 -13.31 -3.90 -6.00
CA LEU A 211 -13.48 -3.84 -4.56
C LEU A 211 -13.68 -2.38 -4.14
N ARG A 212 -14.78 -2.06 -3.44
CA ARG A 212 -14.99 -0.77 -2.79
C ARG A 212 -14.94 -0.95 -1.28
N PHE A 213 -14.09 -0.15 -0.62
CA PHE A 213 -13.79 -0.34 0.79
C PHE A 213 -13.39 0.94 1.52
N GLY A 214 -13.35 0.86 2.85
CA GLY A 214 -12.65 1.79 3.73
C GLY A 214 -11.83 0.98 4.73
N PHE A 215 -10.64 1.47 5.06
CA PHE A 215 -9.68 0.77 5.92
C PHE A 215 -9.18 1.65 7.07
N SER A 216 -9.04 1.02 8.24
CA SER A 216 -8.26 1.49 9.38
C SER A 216 -7.63 0.28 10.08
N THR A 217 -6.78 0.49 11.08
CA THR A 217 -6.17 -0.62 11.84
C THR A 217 -7.19 -1.48 12.59
N THR A 218 -8.36 -0.95 12.90
CA THR A 218 -9.42 -1.65 13.66
C THR A 218 -10.60 -2.06 12.80
N ALA A 219 -10.69 -1.59 11.56
CA ALA A 219 -11.83 -1.87 10.70
C ALA A 219 -11.45 -1.89 9.21
N LEU A 220 -11.84 -2.96 8.53
CA LEU A 220 -11.96 -3.01 7.08
C LEU A 220 -13.46 -3.13 6.76
N ALA A 221 -14.02 -2.07 6.22
CA ALA A 221 -15.39 -2.06 5.71
C ALA A 221 -15.34 -2.34 4.20
N VAL A 222 -15.92 -3.45 3.77
CA VAL A 222 -16.12 -3.77 2.35
C VAL A 222 -17.54 -3.35 2.00
N ASP A 223 -17.67 -2.31 1.17
CA ASP A 223 -18.96 -1.77 0.75
C ASP A 223 -19.52 -2.52 -0.48
N ALA A 224 -18.63 -2.99 -1.36
CA ALA A 224 -18.97 -3.81 -2.51
C ALA A 224 -17.73 -4.61 -2.96
N LEU A 225 -17.94 -5.84 -3.37
CA LEU A 225 -16.99 -6.65 -4.12
C LEU A 225 -17.72 -7.33 -5.26
N GLN A 226 -17.20 -7.21 -6.46
CA GLN A 226 -17.69 -7.92 -7.63
C GLN A 226 -16.55 -8.50 -8.45
N VAL A 227 -16.78 -9.62 -9.09
CA VAL A 227 -15.81 -10.33 -9.91
C VAL A 227 -16.49 -11.15 -10.99
N GLY A 228 -15.92 -11.15 -12.20
CA GLY A 228 -16.28 -12.04 -13.28
C GLY A 228 -15.62 -13.41 -13.11
N ILE A 229 -16.37 -14.48 -13.28
CA ILE A 229 -15.88 -15.86 -13.25
C ILE A 229 -16.81 -16.74 -14.10
N ALA A 230 -16.24 -17.66 -14.90
CA ALA A 230 -17.00 -18.62 -15.71
C ALA A 230 -18.13 -17.95 -16.52
N ASP A 231 -17.79 -16.88 -17.26
CA ASP A 231 -18.69 -16.04 -18.08
C ASP A 231 -19.86 -15.39 -17.31
N GLY A 232 -19.91 -15.56 -16.01
CA GLY A 232 -20.86 -14.96 -15.10
C GLY A 232 -20.22 -13.91 -14.18
N ARG A 233 -20.99 -13.50 -13.18
CA ARG A 233 -20.55 -12.53 -12.17
C ARG A 233 -20.89 -13.02 -10.78
N VAL A 234 -20.00 -12.75 -9.83
CA VAL A 234 -20.23 -12.90 -8.40
C VAL A 234 -20.11 -11.54 -7.74
N ALA A 235 -21.10 -11.17 -6.94
CA ALA A 235 -21.07 -9.96 -6.12
C ALA A 235 -21.27 -10.34 -4.64
N LEU A 236 -20.50 -9.74 -3.73
CA LEU A 236 -20.66 -9.94 -2.29
C LEU A 236 -21.44 -8.76 -1.69
N ALA A 237 -22.37 -9.09 -0.81
CA ALA A 237 -23.02 -8.09 0.05
C ALA A 237 -21.99 -7.43 0.98
N PRO A 238 -22.22 -6.17 1.43
CA PRO A 238 -21.32 -5.48 2.33
C PRO A 238 -21.04 -6.29 3.60
N PHE A 239 -19.79 -6.20 4.08
CA PHE A 239 -19.37 -6.77 5.36
C PHE A 239 -18.27 -5.97 6.01
N ARG A 240 -17.99 -6.25 7.28
CA ARG A 240 -16.92 -5.63 8.04
C ARG A 240 -16.09 -6.68 8.74
N LEU A 241 -14.80 -6.43 8.85
CA LEU A 241 -13.89 -7.24 9.67
C LEU A 241 -12.95 -6.32 10.46
N ASN A 242 -12.44 -6.82 11.58
CA ASN A 242 -11.42 -6.14 12.35
C ASN A 242 -10.06 -6.78 11.99
N PRO A 243 -9.13 -6.05 11.32
CA PRO A 243 -7.83 -6.61 10.96
C PRO A 243 -6.96 -6.99 12.17
N SER A 244 -7.13 -6.28 13.31
CA SER A 244 -6.36 -6.54 14.54
C SER A 244 -6.91 -7.70 15.38
N ALA A 245 -8.17 -8.08 15.16
CA ALA A 245 -8.83 -9.19 15.83
C ALA A 245 -9.81 -9.88 14.87
N PRO A 246 -9.30 -10.65 13.89
CA PRO A 246 -10.13 -11.25 12.85
C PRO A 246 -11.16 -12.20 13.46
N GLY A 247 -12.45 -11.89 13.25
CA GLY A 247 -13.58 -12.73 13.61
C GLY A 247 -14.23 -13.34 12.38
N ALA A 248 -15.29 -14.13 12.60
CA ALA A 248 -16.07 -14.64 11.49
C ALA A 248 -16.81 -13.50 10.78
N ILE A 249 -16.74 -13.48 9.45
CA ILE A 249 -17.52 -12.58 8.59
C ILE A 249 -18.75 -13.33 8.08
N SER A 250 -19.90 -12.64 8.04
CA SER A 250 -21.11 -13.12 7.41
C SER A 250 -21.43 -12.23 6.22
N SER A 251 -21.65 -12.83 5.06
CA SER A 251 -22.05 -12.12 3.84
C SER A 251 -22.87 -13.01 2.93
N THR A 252 -23.36 -12.45 1.83
CA THR A 252 -24.11 -13.18 0.81
C THR A 252 -23.44 -12.96 -0.53
N ALA A 253 -23.11 -14.05 -1.21
CA ALA A 253 -22.68 -14.05 -2.59
C ALA A 253 -23.91 -14.11 -3.51
N THR A 254 -24.06 -13.13 -4.37
CA THR A 254 -25.03 -13.13 -5.48
C THR A 254 -24.30 -13.56 -6.74
N ILE A 255 -24.76 -14.64 -7.34
CA ILE A 255 -24.22 -15.23 -8.56
C ILE A 255 -25.19 -14.91 -9.69
N THR A 256 -24.66 -14.47 -10.84
CA THR A 256 -25.46 -14.15 -12.03
C THR A 256 -24.82 -14.76 -13.27
N GLY A 257 -25.56 -15.61 -13.96
CA GLY A 257 -25.16 -16.15 -15.27
C GLY A 257 -23.92 -17.03 -15.26
N PHE A 258 -23.60 -17.71 -14.14
CA PHE A 258 -22.42 -18.57 -14.00
C PHE A 258 -22.51 -19.76 -14.94
N SER A 259 -21.61 -19.88 -15.92
CA SER A 259 -21.55 -20.99 -16.86
C SER A 259 -20.95 -22.24 -16.22
N LEU A 260 -21.62 -23.37 -16.42
CA LEU A 260 -21.18 -24.69 -15.94
C LEU A 260 -20.09 -25.31 -16.83
N GLU A 261 -20.01 -24.91 -18.10
CA GLU A 261 -19.07 -25.48 -19.06
C GLU A 261 -17.60 -25.25 -18.67
N PRO A 262 -17.14 -24.04 -18.33
CA PRO A 262 -15.77 -23.82 -17.87
C PRO A 262 -15.45 -24.60 -16.59
N LEU A 263 -16.41 -24.83 -15.73
CA LEU A 263 -16.23 -25.60 -14.50
C LEU A 263 -15.93 -27.08 -14.81
N ILE A 264 -16.68 -27.69 -15.73
CA ILE A 264 -16.44 -29.06 -16.19
C ILE A 264 -15.10 -29.16 -16.92
N ALA A 265 -14.80 -28.20 -17.80
CA ALA A 265 -13.52 -28.14 -18.51
C ALA A 265 -12.31 -28.06 -17.57
N ALA A 266 -12.45 -27.39 -16.44
CA ALA A 266 -11.41 -27.28 -15.41
C ALA A 266 -11.40 -28.45 -14.40
N SER A 267 -12.32 -29.40 -14.49
CA SER A 267 -12.45 -30.54 -13.58
C SER A 267 -11.86 -31.83 -14.16
N ASN A 268 -11.77 -32.89 -13.34
CA ASN A 268 -11.40 -34.24 -13.76
C ASN A 268 -12.44 -34.90 -14.71
N LEU A 269 -13.54 -34.22 -15.01
CA LEU A 269 -14.57 -34.64 -15.94
C LEU A 269 -14.36 -34.09 -17.36
N SER A 270 -13.30 -33.30 -17.57
CA SER A 270 -12.91 -32.78 -18.89
C SER A 270 -12.77 -33.94 -19.89
N GLY A 271 -13.46 -33.82 -21.03
CA GLY A 271 -13.49 -34.86 -22.07
C GLY A 271 -14.40 -36.07 -21.77
N LYS A 272 -14.90 -36.24 -20.52
CA LYS A 272 -15.83 -37.31 -20.14
C LYS A 272 -17.26 -36.82 -20.00
N ALA A 273 -17.45 -35.58 -19.70
CA ALA A 273 -18.76 -34.97 -19.59
C ALA A 273 -18.76 -33.55 -20.17
N SER A 274 -19.88 -33.11 -20.71
CA SER A 274 -20.15 -31.73 -21.07
C SER A 274 -21.45 -31.30 -20.38
N LEU A 275 -21.43 -30.20 -19.71
CA LEU A 275 -22.59 -29.64 -19.01
C LEU A 275 -22.80 -28.19 -19.48
N LEU A 276 -23.78 -27.98 -20.31
CA LEU A 276 -24.21 -26.68 -20.81
C LEU A 276 -25.31 -26.15 -19.90
N GLY A 277 -25.21 -24.91 -19.52
CA GLY A 277 -26.23 -24.24 -18.69
C GLY A 277 -25.62 -23.12 -17.89
N LYS A 278 -26.46 -22.19 -17.46
CA LYS A 278 -26.08 -21.09 -16.59
C LYS A 278 -26.87 -21.15 -15.30
N LEU A 279 -26.23 -20.74 -14.22
CA LEU A 279 -26.83 -20.69 -12.88
C LEU A 279 -26.81 -19.26 -12.35
N SER A 280 -27.89 -18.88 -11.70
CA SER A 280 -28.00 -17.65 -10.93
C SER A 280 -28.59 -17.94 -9.55
N GLY A 281 -28.30 -17.08 -8.58
CA GLY A 281 -28.88 -17.21 -7.25
C GLY A 281 -28.05 -16.55 -6.16
N THR A 282 -28.31 -16.95 -4.92
CA THR A 282 -27.67 -16.39 -3.73
C THR A 282 -27.14 -17.47 -2.81
N ILE A 283 -25.98 -17.24 -2.26
CA ILE A 283 -25.29 -18.15 -1.33
C ILE A 283 -24.87 -17.35 -0.10
N PRO A 284 -25.67 -17.31 0.97
CA PRO A 284 -25.24 -16.79 2.26
C PRO A 284 -24.14 -17.68 2.86
N PHE A 285 -23.10 -17.06 3.37
CA PHE A 285 -21.97 -17.77 3.95
C PHE A 285 -21.43 -17.12 5.21
N ILE A 286 -20.73 -17.90 6.00
CA ILE A 286 -19.91 -17.46 7.11
C ILE A 286 -18.49 -17.95 6.84
N ALA A 287 -17.49 -17.06 6.95
CA ALA A 287 -16.07 -17.37 6.80
C ALA A 287 -15.30 -16.88 8.01
N GLY A 288 -14.42 -17.68 8.57
CA GLY A 288 -13.63 -17.36 9.76
C GLY A 288 -12.50 -18.35 9.96
N SER A 289 -11.87 -18.32 11.14
CA SER A 289 -10.79 -19.25 11.52
C SER A 289 -11.21 -20.72 11.39
N ASP A 290 -12.47 -21.02 11.63
CA ASP A 290 -13.05 -22.38 11.57
C ASP A 290 -13.41 -22.81 10.14
N GLY A 291 -13.04 -22.02 9.14
CA GLY A 291 -13.25 -22.29 7.74
C GLY A 291 -14.43 -21.54 7.12
N PHE A 292 -14.92 -22.07 6.00
CA PHE A 292 -16.01 -21.50 5.20
C PHE A 292 -17.25 -22.39 5.32
N ARG A 293 -18.41 -21.79 5.63
CA ARG A 293 -19.68 -22.51 5.76
C ARG A 293 -20.80 -21.79 5.01
N ILE A 294 -21.47 -22.51 4.11
CA ILE A 294 -22.70 -22.07 3.46
C ILE A 294 -23.88 -22.38 4.41
N THR A 295 -24.77 -21.41 4.62
CA THR A 295 -25.93 -21.58 5.52
C THR A 295 -27.19 -22.05 4.77
N LYS A 296 -27.70 -21.26 3.84
CA LYS A 296 -28.82 -21.63 2.97
C LYS A 296 -28.63 -20.94 1.62
N GLY A 297 -28.14 -21.68 0.62
CA GLY A 297 -28.00 -21.19 -0.75
C GLY A 297 -29.21 -21.60 -1.61
N LYS A 298 -29.55 -20.74 -2.57
CA LYS A 298 -30.50 -21.07 -3.64
C LYS A 298 -29.84 -20.73 -4.97
N LEU A 299 -29.67 -21.74 -5.81
CA LEU A 299 -29.24 -21.62 -7.19
C LEU A 299 -30.35 -22.15 -8.10
N THR A 300 -30.62 -21.45 -9.17
CA THR A 300 -31.59 -21.81 -10.21
C THR A 300 -30.91 -21.77 -11.56
N SER A 301 -31.35 -22.64 -12.47
CA SER A 301 -30.93 -22.56 -13.87
C SER A 301 -31.61 -21.36 -14.54
N ASP A 302 -30.83 -20.60 -15.31
CA ASP A 302 -31.33 -19.44 -16.08
C ASP A 302 -32.05 -19.86 -17.36
N GLY A 303 -32.04 -21.17 -17.67
CA GLY A 303 -32.71 -21.76 -18.83
C GLY A 303 -32.46 -23.28 -18.91
N PRO A 304 -32.88 -23.93 -19.97
CA PRO A 304 -32.63 -25.35 -20.17
C PRO A 304 -31.13 -25.66 -20.21
N GLY A 305 -30.72 -26.65 -19.43
CA GLY A 305 -29.36 -27.18 -19.45
C GLY A 305 -29.26 -28.47 -20.29
N ARG A 306 -28.05 -28.80 -20.72
CA ARG A 306 -27.77 -30.05 -21.43
C ARG A 306 -26.59 -30.76 -20.77
N LEU A 307 -26.81 -32.00 -20.34
CA LEU A 307 -25.75 -32.89 -19.90
C LEU A 307 -25.48 -33.91 -21.03
N SER A 308 -24.22 -34.03 -21.44
CA SER A 308 -23.74 -35.05 -22.36
C SER A 308 -22.62 -35.83 -21.68
N LEU A 309 -22.70 -37.17 -21.73
CA LEU A 309 -21.67 -38.06 -21.22
C LEU A 309 -20.92 -38.67 -22.41
N GLY A 310 -19.60 -38.54 -22.43
CA GLY A 310 -18.74 -39.22 -23.40
C GLY A 310 -18.79 -40.72 -23.11
N ARG A 311 -18.95 -41.56 -24.13
CA ARG A 311 -18.71 -43.00 -24.00
C ARG A 311 -17.19 -43.21 -23.87
N SER A 312 -16.76 -43.91 -22.81
CA SER A 312 -15.41 -44.43 -22.64
C SER A 312 -15.10 -45.53 -23.64
#